data_301b21817d979ade7e2d64679ab863f4
#
_entry.id   301b21817d979ade7e2d64679ab863f4
#
_cell.length_a   1.000
_cell.length_b   1.000
_cell.length_c   1.000
_cell.angle_alpha   90.00
_cell.angle_beta   90.00
_cell.angle_gamma   90.00
#
_symmetry.space_group_name_H-M   'P 1'
#
loop_
_entity.id
_entity.type
_entity.pdbx_description
1 polymer ?
#
loop_
_entity_poly.entity_id
_entity_poly.type
_entity_poly.pdbx_seq_one_letter_code
_entity_poly.pdbx_strand_id
1 'polypeptide(L)'
;APGGGSLLAEDLSCTSCHDPHGKLRRLEDGTIDNTGAPIIDSGSYAGSPDPGVGEAVGVYRLLAGQGYGEFAGAQDPPAAVAPNTYNQSEQDDQVRVAYGAGMSDWCATCHPDMHVGGPNTVHPIDDTLGTAIADNYDDYVGSGDASGVHATSFLSLVPFGEDTVDYTALKALAKSDDSDLNGPSANSMVTCMSCHRAHASGFEYA
;
A
#
# COMPACT_ATOMS: atom_id res chain seq x y z
N ALA A 1 -18.49 -7.58 -11.24
CA ALA A 1 -17.06 -7.82 -10.99
C ALA A 1 -16.84 -9.25 -10.49
N PRO A 2 -15.69 -9.89 -10.76
CA PRO A 2 -15.34 -11.14 -10.07
C PRO A 2 -15.41 -10.92 -8.55
N GLY A 3 -15.91 -11.91 -7.80
CA GLY A 3 -16.05 -11.75 -6.36
C GLY A 3 -17.26 -10.95 -5.89
N GLY A 4 -18.34 -10.95 -6.65
CA GLY A 4 -19.68 -10.54 -6.20
C GLY A 4 -20.02 -9.07 -6.28
N GLY A 5 -19.09 -8.20 -6.67
CA GLY A 5 -19.33 -6.76 -6.77
C GLY A 5 -20.30 -6.38 -7.89
N SER A 6 -20.97 -5.25 -7.72
CA SER A 6 -21.93 -4.69 -8.68
C SER A 6 -21.28 -3.80 -9.76
N LEU A 7 -20.02 -3.43 -9.60
CA LEU A 7 -19.29 -2.63 -10.59
C LEU A 7 -19.10 -3.44 -11.88
N LEU A 8 -19.53 -2.91 -13.00
CA LEU A 8 -19.33 -3.54 -14.30
C LEU A 8 -17.89 -3.26 -14.79
N ALA A 9 -17.32 -4.20 -15.55
CA ALA A 9 -15.96 -4.03 -16.06
C ALA A 9 -15.83 -2.83 -17.00
N GLU A 10 -16.88 -2.48 -17.70
CA GLU A 10 -16.95 -1.31 -18.61
C GLU A 10 -16.98 0.04 -17.86
N ASP A 11 -17.34 0.03 -16.56
CA ASP A 11 -17.36 1.22 -15.72
C ASP A 11 -16.02 1.44 -15.00
N LEU A 12 -15.10 0.46 -15.04
CA LEU A 12 -13.79 0.57 -14.43
C LEU A 12 -12.90 1.49 -15.26
N SER A 13 -12.38 2.52 -14.62
CA SER A 13 -11.45 3.48 -15.21
C SER A 13 -10.32 3.83 -14.26
N CYS A 14 -9.31 4.54 -14.75
CA CYS A 14 -8.21 5.03 -13.90
C CYS A 14 -8.74 5.83 -12.71
N THR A 15 -9.79 6.63 -12.93
CA THR A 15 -10.40 7.47 -11.89
C THR A 15 -11.26 6.70 -10.89
N SER A 16 -11.50 5.41 -11.10
CA SER A 16 -12.11 4.56 -10.06
C SER A 16 -11.18 4.37 -8.87
N CYS A 17 -9.88 4.38 -9.10
CA CYS A 17 -8.86 4.19 -8.07
C CYS A 17 -8.02 5.44 -7.81
N HIS A 18 -7.85 6.32 -8.80
CA HIS A 18 -6.97 7.49 -8.71
C HIS A 18 -7.77 8.79 -8.82
N ASP A 19 -7.34 9.78 -8.06
CA ASP A 19 -7.78 11.18 -8.22
C ASP A 19 -6.57 12.04 -8.63
N PRO A 20 -6.25 12.14 -9.92
CA PRO A 20 -5.05 12.83 -10.39
C PRO A 20 -5.09 14.34 -10.16
N HIS A 21 -6.26 14.91 -9.86
CA HIS A 21 -6.41 16.33 -9.60
C HIS A 21 -6.30 16.70 -8.12
N GLY A 22 -6.28 15.71 -7.19
CA GLY A 22 -6.03 15.96 -5.78
C GLY A 22 -7.02 16.92 -5.15
N LYS A 23 -8.33 16.65 -5.25
CA LYS A 23 -9.37 17.49 -4.63
C LYS A 23 -9.19 17.58 -3.11
N LEU A 24 -8.84 16.47 -2.49
CA LEU A 24 -8.57 16.37 -1.06
C LEU A 24 -7.07 16.53 -0.79
N ARG A 25 -6.74 17.03 0.40
CA ARG A 25 -5.38 17.33 0.83
C ARG A 25 -5.20 16.95 2.29
N ARG A 26 -4.00 16.56 2.66
CA ARG A 26 -3.63 16.35 4.06
C ARG A 26 -3.09 17.66 4.64
N LEU A 27 -3.71 18.10 5.71
CA LEU A 27 -3.36 19.32 6.43
C LEU A 27 -2.28 19.06 7.49
N GLU A 28 -1.81 20.11 8.15
CA GLU A 28 -0.76 20.08 9.17
C GLU A 28 -1.07 19.18 10.37
N ASP A 29 -2.34 19.05 10.71
CA ASP A 29 -2.82 18.17 11.80
C ASP A 29 -3.05 16.73 11.38
N GLY A 30 -2.71 16.38 10.13
CA GLY A 30 -2.91 15.05 9.54
C GLY A 30 -4.31 14.83 9.00
N THR A 31 -5.24 15.74 9.17
CA THR A 31 -6.59 15.58 8.61
C THR A 31 -6.59 15.72 7.10
N ILE A 32 -7.54 15.04 6.45
CA ILE A 32 -7.75 15.14 5.01
C ILE A 32 -8.99 16.01 4.77
N ASP A 33 -8.82 17.08 4.01
CA ASP A 33 -9.90 18.03 3.74
C ASP A 33 -9.73 18.68 2.35
N ASN A 34 -10.71 19.49 1.95
CA ASN A 34 -10.75 20.23 0.69
C ASN A 34 -10.63 21.74 0.88
N THR A 35 -9.95 22.20 1.92
CA THR A 35 -9.87 23.63 2.33
C THR A 35 -9.32 24.58 1.28
N GLY A 36 -8.67 24.07 0.23
CA GLY A 36 -8.00 24.91 -0.74
C GLY A 36 -6.61 25.39 -0.33
N ALA A 37 -6.08 24.94 0.81
CA ALA A 37 -4.69 25.20 1.21
C ALA A 37 -3.73 24.79 0.08
N PRO A 38 -2.66 25.56 -0.20
CA PRO A 38 -1.72 25.25 -1.27
C PRO A 38 -1.02 23.94 -1.00
N ILE A 39 -0.97 23.08 -2.04
CA ILE A 39 -0.21 21.83 -2.02
C ILE A 39 1.26 22.20 -2.22
N ILE A 40 2.10 21.85 -1.23
CA ILE A 40 3.53 22.11 -1.28
C ILE A 40 4.33 20.91 -1.81
N ASP A 41 3.80 19.69 -1.66
CA ASP A 41 4.43 18.44 -2.08
C ASP A 41 3.41 17.31 -2.15
N SER A 42 3.86 16.11 -2.55
CA SER A 42 3.06 14.89 -2.46
C SER A 42 3.24 14.23 -1.10
N GLY A 43 2.14 13.94 -0.40
CA GLY A 43 2.16 13.21 0.87
C GLY A 43 2.55 11.74 0.76
N SER A 44 2.80 11.24 -0.44
CA SER A 44 3.11 9.81 -0.68
C SER A 44 4.59 9.46 -0.56
N TYR A 45 5.48 10.40 -0.26
CA TYR A 45 6.92 10.17 -0.19
C TYR A 45 7.47 10.44 1.21
N ALA A 46 8.36 9.56 1.67
CA ALA A 46 8.98 9.66 3.00
C ALA A 46 9.74 10.98 3.23
N GLY A 47 10.32 11.54 2.17
CA GLY A 47 11.03 12.83 2.24
C GLY A 47 10.14 14.05 2.03
N SER A 48 8.82 13.88 1.85
CA SER A 48 7.93 15.03 1.79
C SER A 48 7.95 15.78 3.12
N PRO A 49 8.07 17.11 3.10
CA PRO A 49 7.94 17.89 4.33
C PRO A 49 6.52 17.72 4.90
N ASP A 50 6.40 17.80 6.21
CA ASP A 50 5.09 17.96 6.82
C ASP A 50 4.57 19.36 6.50
N PRO A 51 3.29 19.53 6.14
CA PRO A 51 2.76 20.84 5.82
C PRO A 51 2.76 21.74 7.06
N GLY A 52 3.12 22.99 6.87
CA GLY A 52 3.01 24.02 7.90
C GLY A 52 1.59 24.58 8.00
N VAL A 53 1.41 25.54 8.93
CA VAL A 53 0.12 26.21 9.13
C VAL A 53 -0.38 26.84 7.82
N GLY A 54 -1.55 26.41 7.38
CA GLY A 54 -2.15 26.88 6.15
C GLY A 54 -1.59 26.27 4.86
N GLU A 55 -0.75 25.27 4.96
CA GLU A 55 -0.23 24.46 3.85
C GLU A 55 -0.85 23.07 3.84
N ALA A 56 -0.66 22.32 2.77
CA ALA A 56 -1.13 20.95 2.62
C ALA A 56 -0.21 20.12 1.73
N VAL A 57 -0.28 18.80 1.86
CA VAL A 57 0.29 17.88 0.89
C VAL A 57 -0.80 17.18 0.09
N GLY A 58 -0.50 16.84 -1.16
CA GLY A 58 -1.45 16.19 -2.05
C GLY A 58 -1.75 14.75 -1.65
N VAL A 59 -3.01 14.35 -1.80
CA VAL A 59 -3.46 12.96 -1.69
C VAL A 59 -4.29 12.60 -2.93
N TYR A 60 -4.20 11.35 -3.39
CA TYR A 60 -4.67 10.97 -4.72
C TYR A 60 -5.56 9.73 -4.71
N ARG A 61 -6.50 9.62 -3.79
CA ARG A 61 -7.47 8.56 -3.55
C ARG A 61 -6.79 7.27 -3.09
N LEU A 62 -6.42 6.37 -4.01
CA LEU A 62 -5.71 5.16 -3.63
C LEU A 62 -4.44 5.53 -2.86
N LEU A 63 -4.21 4.87 -1.72
CA LEU A 63 -3.08 5.12 -0.82
C LEU A 63 -3.09 6.49 -0.11
N ALA A 64 -4.23 7.19 -0.14
CA ALA A 64 -4.37 8.48 0.53
C ALA A 64 -4.44 8.38 2.05
N GLY A 65 -4.93 7.27 2.57
CA GLY A 65 -5.06 7.03 4.00
C GLY A 65 -6.43 7.38 4.57
N GLN A 66 -6.56 7.12 5.86
CA GLN A 66 -7.78 7.32 6.61
C GLN A 66 -8.26 8.79 6.54
N GLY A 67 -9.56 8.96 6.41
CA GLY A 67 -10.20 10.27 6.31
C GLY A 67 -10.41 10.78 4.89
N TYR A 68 -10.00 10.03 3.87
CA TYR A 68 -10.23 10.42 2.48
C TYR A 68 -11.72 10.47 2.09
N GLY A 69 -12.56 9.67 2.69
CA GLY A 69 -14.03 9.66 2.72
C GLY A 69 -14.79 10.42 1.62
N GLU A 70 -14.51 10.19 0.35
CA GLU A 70 -15.14 10.95 -0.74
C GLU A 70 -16.64 10.57 -0.95
N PHE A 71 -16.99 9.34 -0.55
CA PHE A 71 -18.35 8.82 -0.69
C PHE A 71 -18.85 8.29 0.64
N ALA A 72 -20.07 8.65 1.00
CA ALA A 72 -20.70 8.11 2.21
C ALA A 72 -20.77 6.58 2.15
N GLY A 73 -20.21 5.92 3.14
CA GLY A 73 -20.18 4.46 3.26
C GLY A 73 -19.09 3.74 2.45
N ALA A 74 -18.22 4.46 1.75
CA ALA A 74 -17.02 3.86 1.18
C ALA A 74 -15.97 3.64 2.27
N GLN A 75 -15.19 2.58 2.14
CA GLN A 75 -14.00 2.38 2.95
C GLN A 75 -12.96 3.45 2.59
N ASP A 76 -12.29 3.96 3.60
CA ASP A 76 -11.14 4.82 3.37
C ASP A 76 -10.04 4.02 2.65
N PRO A 77 -9.35 4.62 1.67
CA PRO A 77 -8.21 3.95 1.08
C PRO A 77 -7.10 3.78 2.11
N PRO A 78 -6.29 2.72 1.99
CA PRO A 78 -5.13 2.56 2.85
C PRO A 78 -4.13 3.68 2.62
N ALA A 79 -3.33 4.00 3.64
CA ALA A 79 -2.17 4.84 3.45
C ALA A 79 -1.01 4.04 2.86
N ALA A 80 -0.17 4.69 2.05
CA ALA A 80 1.15 4.16 1.73
C ALA A 80 2.16 5.29 1.60
N VAL A 81 3.39 5.00 1.97
CA VAL A 81 4.49 5.93 1.86
C VAL A 81 5.61 5.28 1.06
N ALA A 82 5.98 5.92 -0.05
CA ALA A 82 7.12 5.53 -0.86
C ALA A 82 8.38 6.29 -0.44
N PRO A 83 9.58 5.71 -0.58
CA PRO A 83 10.81 6.46 -0.43
C PRO A 83 10.98 7.45 -1.58
N ASN A 84 11.86 8.44 -1.42
CA ASN A 84 12.10 9.49 -2.42
C ASN A 84 12.58 8.97 -3.76
N THR A 85 13.20 7.81 -3.77
CA THR A 85 13.80 7.18 -4.94
C THR A 85 12.94 6.06 -5.52
N TYR A 86 11.65 6.04 -5.21
CA TYR A 86 10.74 4.96 -5.60
C TYR A 86 10.65 4.70 -7.10
N ASN A 87 10.78 5.70 -7.94
CA ASN A 87 10.68 5.55 -9.40
C ASN A 87 11.96 5.02 -10.06
N GLN A 88 12.78 4.29 -9.33
CA GLN A 88 13.97 3.63 -9.86
C GLN A 88 13.64 2.24 -10.41
N SER A 89 14.57 1.69 -11.19
CA SER A 89 14.51 0.30 -11.63
C SER A 89 14.66 -0.64 -10.44
N GLU A 90 13.78 -1.64 -10.36
CA GLU A 90 13.89 -2.71 -9.35
C GLU A 90 15.22 -3.51 -9.45
N GLN A 91 15.97 -3.34 -10.53
CA GLN A 91 17.26 -4.01 -10.73
C GLN A 91 18.41 -3.30 -10.03
N ASP A 92 18.29 -2.01 -9.81
CA ASP A 92 19.40 -1.19 -9.37
C ASP A 92 19.40 -0.94 -7.85
N ASP A 93 18.24 -0.67 -7.28
CA ASP A 93 18.09 -0.44 -5.84
C ASP A 93 16.76 -0.98 -5.34
N GLN A 94 16.80 -1.82 -4.33
CA GLN A 94 15.60 -2.29 -3.66
C GLN A 94 15.06 -1.17 -2.77
N VAL A 95 13.83 -0.77 -3.03
CA VAL A 95 13.15 0.26 -2.24
C VAL A 95 11.92 -0.34 -1.56
N ARG A 96 11.71 -0.02 -0.30
CA ARG A 96 10.54 -0.47 0.44
C ARG A 96 9.49 0.61 0.49
N VAL A 97 8.34 0.33 -0.12
CA VAL A 97 7.10 1.08 0.10
C VAL A 97 6.41 0.54 1.35
N ALA A 98 6.07 1.39 2.29
CA ALA A 98 5.29 1.01 3.46
C ALA A 98 3.79 1.16 3.16
N TYR A 99 3.07 0.05 3.17
CA TYR A 99 1.62 0.01 2.98
C TYR A 99 0.94 -0.10 4.34
N GLY A 100 -0.07 0.73 4.57
CA GLY A 100 -0.85 0.71 5.81
C GLY A 100 -1.98 -0.33 5.80
N ALA A 101 -2.61 -0.50 6.94
CA ALA A 101 -3.78 -1.36 7.11
C ALA A 101 -4.97 -0.92 6.23
N GLY A 102 -5.85 -1.87 5.91
CA GLY A 102 -7.09 -1.61 5.16
C GLY A 102 -6.99 -1.78 3.65
N MET A 103 -5.87 -2.26 3.12
CA MET A 103 -5.70 -2.49 1.68
C MET A 103 -6.72 -3.50 1.15
N SER A 104 -6.92 -4.60 1.85
CA SER A 104 -7.85 -5.66 1.44
C SER A 104 -9.29 -5.22 1.57
N ASP A 105 -9.64 -4.49 2.63
CA ASP A 105 -10.97 -3.90 2.82
C ASP A 105 -11.33 -2.95 1.68
N TRP A 106 -10.35 -2.14 1.26
CA TRP A 106 -10.57 -1.24 0.14
C TRP A 106 -10.81 -2.01 -1.17
N CYS A 107 -10.06 -3.07 -1.45
CA CYS A 107 -10.29 -3.95 -2.59
C CYS A 107 -11.67 -4.62 -2.52
N ALA A 108 -12.11 -5.03 -1.32
CA ALA A 108 -13.41 -5.64 -1.07
C ALA A 108 -14.59 -4.71 -1.39
N THR A 109 -14.38 -3.40 -1.50
CA THR A 109 -15.41 -2.47 -1.98
C THR A 109 -15.96 -2.88 -3.36
N CYS A 110 -15.10 -3.45 -4.22
CA CYS A 110 -15.50 -3.97 -5.53
C CYS A 110 -15.51 -5.50 -5.59
N HIS A 111 -14.85 -6.20 -4.67
CA HIS A 111 -14.69 -7.65 -4.63
C HIS A 111 -15.15 -8.27 -3.29
N PRO A 112 -16.38 -8.02 -2.83
CA PRO A 112 -16.80 -8.37 -1.47
C PRO A 112 -16.74 -9.88 -1.17
N ASP A 113 -17.00 -10.74 -2.16
CA ASP A 113 -16.99 -12.19 -1.95
C ASP A 113 -15.59 -12.81 -1.88
N MET A 114 -14.54 -12.02 -2.15
CA MET A 114 -13.14 -12.46 -2.04
C MET A 114 -12.54 -12.16 -0.67
N HIS A 115 -13.23 -11.36 0.13
CA HIS A 115 -12.84 -11.00 1.48
C HIS A 115 -13.40 -12.00 2.51
N VAL A 116 -13.05 -11.81 3.77
CA VAL A 116 -13.49 -12.67 4.89
C VAL A 116 -15.02 -12.78 4.92
N GLY A 117 -15.53 -14.02 4.91
CA GLY A 117 -16.95 -14.31 4.95
C GLY A 117 -17.65 -14.39 3.59
N GLY A 118 -16.94 -14.22 2.50
CA GLY A 118 -17.48 -14.47 1.16
C GLY A 118 -17.78 -15.95 0.91
N PRO A 119 -18.73 -16.28 0.01
CA PRO A 119 -19.15 -17.66 -0.20
C PRO A 119 -18.15 -18.54 -0.97
N ASN A 120 -17.16 -17.93 -1.64
CA ASN A 120 -16.38 -18.64 -2.64
C ASN A 120 -14.93 -18.95 -2.22
N THR A 121 -14.25 -18.05 -1.57
CA THR A 121 -12.85 -18.27 -1.17
C THR A 121 -12.49 -17.32 -0.05
N VAL A 122 -12.12 -17.86 1.08
CA VAL A 122 -11.56 -17.08 2.19
C VAL A 122 -10.05 -17.00 1.98
N HIS A 123 -9.55 -15.80 1.74
CA HIS A 123 -8.12 -15.53 1.74
C HIS A 123 -7.66 -15.19 3.16
N PRO A 124 -6.47 -15.61 3.59
CA PRO A 124 -5.90 -15.23 4.88
C PRO A 124 -5.31 -13.82 4.80
N ILE A 125 -6.16 -12.83 4.55
CA ILE A 125 -5.81 -11.44 4.39
C ILE A 125 -6.21 -10.64 5.63
N ASP A 126 -5.44 -9.60 5.92
CA ASP A 126 -5.60 -8.72 7.08
C ASP A 126 -5.42 -9.40 8.45
N ASP A 127 -5.01 -10.67 8.46
CA ASP A 127 -4.51 -11.34 9.66
C ASP A 127 -3.00 -11.11 9.76
N THR A 128 -2.51 -10.84 10.96
CA THR A 128 -1.07 -10.69 11.21
C THR A 128 -0.34 -12.02 10.99
N LEU A 129 0.84 -11.94 10.40
CA LEU A 129 1.66 -13.13 10.11
C LEU A 129 2.05 -13.91 11.38
N GLY A 130 2.29 -13.20 12.48
CA GLY A 130 2.91 -13.76 13.66
C GLY A 130 4.39 -14.10 13.41
N THR A 131 5.12 -14.30 14.50
CA THR A 131 6.58 -14.48 14.48
C THR A 131 7.01 -15.65 13.60
N ALA A 132 6.34 -16.80 13.70
CA ALA A 132 6.79 -18.01 13.01
C ALA A 132 6.68 -17.89 11.47
N ILE A 133 5.66 -17.20 10.97
CA ILE A 133 5.50 -17.01 9.52
C ILE A 133 6.44 -15.93 9.03
N ALA A 134 6.57 -14.81 9.76
CA ALA A 134 7.50 -13.75 9.41
C ALA A 134 8.94 -14.27 9.36
N ASP A 135 9.40 -14.97 10.40
CA ASP A 135 10.75 -15.56 10.44
C ASP A 135 10.98 -16.52 9.26
N ASN A 136 10.03 -17.40 8.98
CA ASN A 136 10.14 -18.32 7.83
C ASN A 136 10.20 -17.60 6.50
N TYR A 137 9.46 -16.49 6.36
CA TYR A 137 9.50 -15.67 5.14
C TYR A 137 10.84 -14.94 5.01
N ASP A 138 11.34 -14.40 6.11
CA ASP A 138 12.62 -13.69 6.15
C ASP A 138 13.81 -14.62 5.88
N ASP A 139 13.70 -15.89 6.22
CA ASP A 139 14.68 -16.94 5.87
C ASP A 139 14.52 -17.42 4.41
N TYR A 140 13.45 -17.03 3.72
CA TYR A 140 13.19 -17.47 2.37
C TYR A 140 14.10 -16.81 1.35
N VAL A 141 14.61 -17.62 0.45
CA VAL A 141 15.51 -17.20 -0.62
C VAL A 141 14.71 -16.70 -1.83
N GLY A 142 14.48 -15.39 -1.89
CA GLY A 142 13.62 -14.77 -2.91
C GLY A 142 14.31 -14.45 -4.24
N SER A 143 15.62 -14.29 -4.26
CA SER A 143 16.37 -13.75 -5.41
C SER A 143 17.13 -14.81 -6.23
N GLY A 144 16.86 -16.10 -6.01
CA GLY A 144 17.63 -17.20 -6.61
C GLY A 144 18.90 -17.59 -5.84
N ASP A 145 19.22 -16.89 -4.77
CA ASP A 145 20.25 -17.32 -3.83
C ASP A 145 19.68 -18.37 -2.88
N ALA A 146 20.02 -19.63 -3.11
CA ALA A 146 19.55 -20.76 -2.31
C ALA A 146 20.39 -21.01 -1.04
N SER A 147 21.13 -20.02 -0.56
CA SER A 147 21.96 -20.16 0.63
C SER A 147 21.18 -20.19 1.94
N GLY A 148 19.96 -19.63 1.96
CA GLY A 148 19.18 -19.44 3.18
C GLY A 148 19.69 -18.30 4.07
N VAL A 149 20.55 -17.45 3.54
CA VAL A 149 21.05 -16.27 4.26
C VAL A 149 20.18 -15.08 3.92
N HIS A 150 19.42 -14.58 4.87
CA HIS A 150 18.47 -13.46 4.70
C HIS A 150 19.13 -12.25 4.02
N ALA A 151 20.29 -11.82 4.51
CA ALA A 151 21.00 -10.65 3.99
C ALA A 151 21.37 -10.72 2.50
N THR A 152 21.45 -11.90 1.90
CA THR A 152 21.83 -12.09 0.49
C THR A 152 20.72 -12.68 -0.36
N SER A 153 19.67 -13.20 0.24
CA SER A 153 18.64 -13.96 -0.46
C SER A 153 17.29 -13.23 -0.54
N PHE A 154 17.03 -12.34 0.38
CA PHE A 154 15.75 -11.68 0.45
C PHE A 154 15.75 -10.34 -0.32
N LEU A 155 15.28 -10.39 -1.54
CA LEU A 155 15.09 -9.21 -2.40
C LEU A 155 13.64 -9.11 -2.89
N SER A 156 12.71 -9.64 -2.11
CA SER A 156 11.31 -9.63 -2.51
C SER A 156 10.66 -8.29 -2.20
N LEU A 157 10.05 -7.70 -3.21
CA LEU A 157 9.21 -6.51 -3.10
C LEU A 157 7.73 -6.84 -2.90
N VAL A 158 7.42 -8.01 -2.33
CA VAL A 158 6.04 -8.37 -2.00
C VAL A 158 5.47 -7.33 -1.03
N PRO A 159 4.39 -6.64 -1.39
CA PRO A 159 3.79 -5.63 -0.53
C PRO A 159 2.99 -6.31 0.59
N PHE A 160 3.50 -6.24 1.80
CA PHE A 160 2.75 -6.57 3.01
C PHE A 160 2.14 -5.29 3.59
N GLY A 161 0.96 -5.40 4.19
CA GLY A 161 0.35 -4.32 4.96
C GLY A 161 0.95 -4.26 6.36
N GLU A 162 1.17 -3.07 6.87
CA GLU A 162 1.53 -2.85 8.27
C GLU A 162 0.26 -2.69 9.10
N ASP A 163 0.28 -3.15 10.35
CA ASP A 163 -0.87 -3.01 11.27
C ASP A 163 -0.95 -1.58 11.84
N THR A 164 -1.01 -0.61 10.94
CA THR A 164 -1.15 0.80 11.28
C THR A 164 -1.76 1.60 10.14
N VAL A 165 -2.52 2.62 10.48
CA VAL A 165 -3.01 3.66 9.55
C VAL A 165 -2.25 4.98 9.71
N ASP A 166 -1.29 5.02 10.66
CA ASP A 166 -0.53 6.22 10.98
C ASP A 166 0.51 6.52 9.89
N TYR A 167 0.35 7.66 9.25
CA TYR A 167 1.21 8.08 8.15
C TYR A 167 2.67 8.29 8.59
N THR A 168 2.89 8.83 9.79
CA THR A 168 4.25 9.07 10.32
C THR A 168 4.97 7.76 10.60
N ALA A 169 4.26 6.77 11.16
CA ALA A 169 4.80 5.44 11.36
C ALA A 169 5.19 4.80 10.01
N LEU A 170 4.35 4.92 8.99
CA LEU A 170 4.65 4.41 7.65
C LEU A 170 5.84 5.12 7.01
N LYS A 171 5.99 6.44 7.21
CA LYS A 171 7.18 7.19 6.75
C LYS A 171 8.48 6.61 7.31
N ALA A 172 8.47 6.18 8.56
CA ALA A 172 9.65 5.60 9.19
C ALA A 172 10.01 4.21 8.63
N LEU A 173 9.03 3.49 8.08
CA LEU A 173 9.21 2.15 7.50
C LEU A 173 9.58 2.18 6.02
N ALA A 174 9.31 3.27 5.31
CA ALA A 174 9.70 3.43 3.92
C ALA A 174 11.23 3.58 3.80
N LYS A 175 11.86 2.78 2.94
CA LYS A 175 13.32 2.75 2.75
C LYS A 175 13.69 3.00 1.30
N SER A 176 14.78 3.71 1.09
CA SER A 176 15.27 4.10 -0.23
C SER A 176 16.42 3.21 -0.73
N ASP A 177 16.83 2.25 0.05
CA ASP A 177 17.93 1.35 -0.26
C ASP A 177 17.71 -0.05 0.34
N ASP A 178 18.57 -0.98 0.00
CA ASP A 178 18.57 -2.36 0.48
C ASP A 178 19.30 -2.56 1.81
N SER A 179 19.71 -1.50 2.48
CA SER A 179 20.40 -1.59 3.77
C SER A 179 19.53 -2.15 4.89
N ASP A 180 18.23 -2.14 4.71
CA ASP A 180 17.24 -2.71 5.61
C ASP A 180 16.37 -3.70 4.83
N LEU A 181 16.89 -4.88 4.60
CA LEU A 181 16.20 -5.98 3.95
C LEU A 181 15.26 -6.74 4.90
N ASN A 182 14.94 -6.16 6.06
CA ASN A 182 13.96 -6.75 6.94
C ASN A 182 12.65 -6.96 6.19
N GLY A 183 12.28 -8.18 6.05
CA GLY A 183 11.02 -8.59 5.47
C GLY A 183 9.84 -8.18 6.37
N PRO A 184 8.68 -8.80 6.16
CA PRO A 184 7.53 -8.50 6.98
C PRO A 184 7.81 -8.82 8.45
N SER A 185 7.33 -7.98 9.36
CA SER A 185 7.35 -8.24 10.78
C SER A 185 6.22 -9.20 11.20
N ALA A 186 6.25 -9.65 12.44
CA ALA A 186 5.15 -10.45 13.01
C ALA A 186 3.79 -9.72 12.96
N ASN A 187 3.80 -8.40 12.92
CA ASN A 187 2.59 -7.57 12.84
C ASN A 187 2.19 -7.22 11.41
N SER A 188 3.03 -7.52 10.45
CA SER A 188 2.67 -7.33 9.04
C SER A 188 1.59 -8.31 8.60
N MET A 189 0.81 -7.92 7.60
CA MET A 189 -0.35 -8.67 7.12
C MET A 189 -0.22 -8.99 5.64
N VAL A 190 -0.71 -10.16 5.24
CA VAL A 190 -0.94 -10.45 3.83
C VAL A 190 -2.13 -9.62 3.36
N THR A 191 -1.95 -8.93 2.26
CA THR A 191 -3.02 -8.16 1.61
C THR A 191 -3.32 -8.73 0.23
N CYS A 192 -4.41 -8.29 -0.38
CA CYS A 192 -4.71 -8.64 -1.77
C CYS A 192 -3.52 -8.34 -2.69
N MET A 193 -2.83 -7.22 -2.46
CA MET A 193 -1.66 -6.83 -3.26
C MET A 193 -0.42 -7.69 -3.02
N SER A 194 -0.35 -8.45 -1.94
CA SER A 194 0.76 -9.38 -1.72
C SER A 194 0.82 -10.48 -2.80
N CYS A 195 -0.33 -10.81 -3.38
CA CYS A 195 -0.44 -11.85 -4.40
C CYS A 195 -0.95 -11.32 -5.76
N HIS A 196 -1.66 -10.21 -5.77
CA HIS A 196 -2.27 -9.64 -6.97
C HIS A 196 -1.70 -8.25 -7.28
N ARG A 197 -1.52 -7.96 -8.56
CA ARG A 197 -1.14 -6.63 -9.01
C ARG A 197 -2.40 -5.83 -9.36
N ALA A 198 -2.44 -4.56 -8.96
CA ALA A 198 -3.55 -3.66 -9.30
C ALA A 198 -3.59 -3.35 -10.81
N HIS A 199 -2.44 -3.29 -11.44
CA HIS A 199 -2.31 -3.13 -12.88
C HIS A 199 -1.79 -4.42 -13.51
N ALA A 200 -2.20 -4.68 -14.75
CA ALA A 200 -1.62 -5.77 -15.51
C ALA A 200 -0.09 -5.56 -15.60
N SER A 201 0.67 -6.56 -15.25
CA SER A 201 2.11 -6.48 -15.37
C SER A 201 2.52 -6.52 -16.84
N GLY A 202 3.56 -5.77 -17.18
CA GLY A 202 4.13 -5.77 -18.52
C GLY A 202 4.96 -7.00 -18.88
N PHE A 203 4.82 -8.08 -18.11
CA PHE A 203 5.48 -9.35 -18.41
C PHE A 203 4.67 -10.13 -19.46
N GLU A 204 5.37 -10.64 -20.46
CA GLU A 204 4.79 -11.37 -21.59
C GLU A 204 3.98 -12.62 -21.17
N TYR A 205 4.22 -13.14 -19.97
CA TYR A 205 3.61 -14.36 -19.45
C TYR A 205 2.99 -14.19 -18.03
N ALA A 206 2.61 -13.00 -17.65
CA ALA A 206 1.97 -12.74 -16.36
C ALA A 206 0.45 -12.73 -16.46
#